data_6aa5b711200eed3de4d633867f8b9aca
#
_entry.id   6aa5b711200eed3de4d633867f8b9aca
#
_cell.length_a   1.000
_cell.length_b   1.000
_cell.length_c   1.000
_cell.angle_alpha   90.00
_cell.angle_beta   90.00
_cell.angle_gamma   90.00
#
_symmetry.space_group_name_H-M   'P 1'
#
loop_
_entity.id
_entity.type
_entity.pdbx_description
1 polymer ?
#
loop_
_entity_poly.entity_id
_entity_poly.type
_entity_poly.pdbx_seq_one_letter_code
_entity_poly.pdbx_strand_id
1 'polypeptide(L)'
;MSNSKIIATLFSLRNEYDTNFNAIPNLDKLLRRLYQELKAYDFETYKKHLEVEIEKNLNEWWINPEKGIVRDEELFAILFEFDGYFLMEGVDAAAYGIGTWKDYEVQTEEFDMGYDYDFATKFDALPGITMSFMDPLAILDDDNLPPEYKDVDIDELDGLIELFELYKFEGFIAIHETLMKMDFEQKFEGLNYKNDFMFIIDEHDSGEVYPLLIKNK
;
A
#
# COMPACT_ATOMS: atom_id res chain seq x y z
N MET A 1 4.03 -14.38 -12.05
CA MET A 1 4.10 -12.89 -12.14
C MET A 1 5.55 -12.43 -12.12
N SER A 2 5.88 -11.21 -12.51
CA SER A 2 7.23 -10.63 -12.41
C SER A 2 7.13 -9.17 -11.93
N ASN A 3 8.21 -8.65 -11.34
CA ASN A 3 8.25 -7.26 -10.89
C ASN A 3 8.00 -6.25 -12.04
N SER A 4 8.45 -6.57 -13.26
CA SER A 4 8.15 -5.73 -14.43
C SER A 4 6.65 -5.74 -14.81
N LYS A 5 5.94 -6.82 -14.55
CA LYS A 5 4.48 -6.87 -14.75
C LYS A 5 3.75 -6.11 -13.63
N ILE A 6 4.20 -6.26 -12.37
CA ILE A 6 3.64 -5.52 -11.24
C ILE A 6 3.65 -4.01 -11.54
N ILE A 7 4.82 -3.46 -11.80
CA ILE A 7 4.94 -2.01 -12.04
C ILE A 7 4.15 -1.55 -13.28
N ALA A 8 4.14 -2.36 -14.35
CA ALA A 8 3.36 -2.03 -15.54
C ALA A 8 1.85 -1.98 -15.26
N THR A 9 1.34 -2.87 -14.42
CA THR A 9 -0.07 -2.89 -14.03
C THR A 9 -0.41 -1.73 -13.11
N LEU A 10 0.43 -1.44 -12.09
CA LEU A 10 0.22 -0.27 -11.22
C LEU A 10 0.17 1.03 -12.04
N PHE A 11 1.08 1.21 -13.02
CA PHE A 11 1.02 2.35 -13.93
C PHE A 11 -0.24 2.35 -14.81
N SER A 12 -0.70 1.19 -15.26
CA SER A 12 -1.92 1.10 -16.08
C SER A 12 -3.15 1.55 -15.29
N LEU A 13 -3.31 1.03 -14.07
CA LEU A 13 -4.41 1.40 -13.17
C LEU A 13 -4.35 2.90 -12.81
N ARG A 14 -3.19 3.40 -12.40
CA ARG A 14 -3.00 4.81 -12.14
C ARG A 14 -3.40 5.69 -13.34
N ASN A 15 -3.00 5.32 -14.56
CA ASN A 15 -3.32 6.09 -15.76
C ASN A 15 -4.82 6.01 -16.12
N GLU A 16 -5.46 4.88 -15.85
CA GLU A 16 -6.90 4.71 -16.03
C GLU A 16 -7.67 5.66 -15.10
N TYR A 17 -7.38 5.65 -13.81
CA TYR A 17 -8.03 6.54 -12.84
C TYR A 17 -7.72 8.02 -13.12
N ASP A 18 -6.47 8.36 -13.51
CA ASP A 18 -6.11 9.73 -13.91
C ASP A 18 -6.92 10.20 -15.11
N THR A 19 -7.12 9.32 -16.09
CA THR A 19 -7.94 9.61 -17.28
C THR A 19 -9.41 9.80 -16.92
N ASN A 20 -9.97 8.89 -16.12
CA ASN A 20 -11.36 8.94 -15.69
C ASN A 20 -11.64 10.19 -14.86
N PHE A 21 -10.78 10.49 -13.87
CA PHE A 21 -10.89 11.70 -13.05
C PHE A 21 -10.90 12.98 -13.88
N ASN A 22 -9.96 13.11 -14.83
CA ASN A 22 -9.87 14.29 -15.69
C ASN A 22 -11.01 14.39 -16.72
N ALA A 23 -11.75 13.33 -16.98
CA ALA A 23 -12.91 13.31 -17.89
C ALA A 23 -14.21 13.77 -17.22
N ILE A 24 -14.24 13.91 -15.86
CA ILE A 24 -15.44 14.27 -15.12
C ILE A 24 -15.84 15.72 -15.41
N PRO A 25 -17.06 15.97 -15.94
CA PRO A 25 -17.54 17.31 -16.16
C PRO A 25 -17.87 18.00 -14.84
N ASN A 26 -17.47 19.25 -14.69
CA ASN A 26 -17.74 20.06 -13.49
C ASN A 26 -17.19 19.51 -12.18
N LEU A 27 -16.03 18.87 -12.25
CA LEU A 27 -15.34 18.32 -11.08
C LEU A 27 -15.32 19.32 -9.93
N ASP A 28 -15.61 18.84 -8.72
CA ASP A 28 -15.67 19.65 -7.51
C ASP A 28 -14.32 20.33 -7.22
N LYS A 29 -14.39 21.53 -6.57
CA LYS A 29 -13.22 22.35 -6.27
C LYS A 29 -12.30 21.69 -5.24
N LEU A 30 -12.89 21.00 -4.24
CA LEU A 30 -12.14 20.31 -3.19
C LEU A 30 -11.37 19.15 -3.80
N LEU A 31 -12.02 18.31 -4.61
CA LEU A 31 -11.38 17.18 -5.29
C LEU A 31 -10.29 17.65 -6.26
N ARG A 32 -10.54 18.76 -6.99
CA ARG A 32 -9.52 19.35 -7.87
C ARG A 32 -8.30 19.85 -7.09
N ARG A 33 -8.49 20.45 -5.91
CA ARG A 33 -7.39 20.88 -5.04
C ARG A 33 -6.58 19.68 -4.57
N LEU A 34 -7.23 18.63 -4.06
CA LEU A 34 -6.56 17.41 -3.61
C LEU A 34 -5.77 16.74 -4.74
N TYR A 35 -6.32 16.70 -5.96
CA TYR A 35 -5.59 16.22 -7.13
C TYR A 35 -4.32 17.03 -7.39
N GLN A 36 -4.36 18.36 -7.25
CA GLN A 36 -3.16 19.20 -7.41
C GLN A 36 -2.14 18.95 -6.28
N GLU A 37 -2.59 18.71 -5.06
CA GLU A 37 -1.75 18.34 -3.93
C GLU A 37 -1.04 17.02 -4.18
N LEU A 38 -1.76 15.99 -4.68
CA LEU A 38 -1.16 14.73 -5.11
C LEU A 38 -0.08 14.93 -6.20
N LYS A 39 -0.38 15.72 -7.24
CA LYS A 39 0.59 15.98 -8.33
C LYS A 39 1.82 16.77 -7.87
N ALA A 40 1.72 17.51 -6.76
CA ALA A 40 2.81 18.26 -6.16
C ALA A 40 3.55 17.49 -5.04
N TYR A 41 3.06 16.32 -4.66
CA TYR A 41 3.64 15.53 -3.56
C TYR A 41 5.06 15.06 -3.90
N ASP A 42 5.99 15.20 -2.95
CA ASP A 42 7.40 14.81 -3.13
C ASP A 42 7.60 13.30 -2.85
N PHE A 43 7.23 12.46 -3.81
CA PHE A 43 7.44 11.02 -3.72
C PHE A 43 8.92 10.62 -3.61
N GLU A 44 9.86 11.44 -4.08
CA GLU A 44 11.29 11.14 -3.92
C GLU A 44 11.75 11.27 -2.46
N THR A 45 11.22 12.25 -1.74
CA THR A 45 11.46 12.36 -0.29
C THR A 45 10.72 11.27 0.47
N TYR A 46 9.47 10.95 0.10
CA TYR A 46 8.70 9.85 0.67
C TYR A 46 9.45 8.51 0.57
N LYS A 47 9.95 8.15 -0.62
CA LYS A 47 10.72 6.89 -0.84
C LYS A 47 11.95 6.79 0.09
N LYS A 48 12.63 7.90 0.35
CA LYS A 48 13.79 7.92 1.27
C LYS A 48 13.36 7.68 2.72
N HIS A 49 12.25 8.26 3.15
CA HIS A 49 11.72 8.04 4.50
C HIS A 49 11.23 6.61 4.66
N LEU A 50 10.52 6.09 3.67
CA LEU A 50 10.02 4.72 3.63
C LEU A 50 11.17 3.69 3.72
N GLU A 51 12.27 3.91 3.00
CA GLU A 51 13.46 3.05 3.07
C GLU A 51 14.02 2.98 4.51
N VAL A 52 14.16 4.12 5.17
CA VAL A 52 14.64 4.20 6.56
C VAL A 52 13.66 3.52 7.53
N GLU A 53 12.36 3.70 7.33
CA GLU A 53 11.32 3.09 8.13
C GLU A 53 11.33 1.56 8.00
N ILE A 54 11.36 1.03 6.77
CA ILE A 54 11.43 -0.40 6.52
C ILE A 54 12.72 -0.99 7.10
N GLU A 55 13.88 -0.36 6.93
CA GLU A 55 15.14 -0.81 7.56
C GLU A 55 15.03 -0.88 9.09
N LYS A 56 14.41 0.12 9.70
CA LYS A 56 14.16 0.11 11.14
C LYS A 56 13.25 -1.05 11.53
N ASN A 57 12.14 -1.23 10.83
CA ASN A 57 11.18 -2.29 11.12
C ASN A 57 11.77 -3.69 10.88
N LEU A 58 12.58 -3.88 9.84
CA LEU A 58 13.34 -5.09 9.64
C LEU A 58 14.19 -5.42 10.88
N ASN A 59 14.99 -4.47 11.36
CA ASN A 59 15.94 -4.71 12.44
C ASN A 59 15.28 -4.80 13.83
N GLU A 60 14.25 -4.02 14.08
CA GLU A 60 13.65 -3.94 15.42
C GLU A 60 12.51 -4.94 15.61
N TRP A 61 11.80 -5.33 14.54
CA TRP A 61 10.57 -6.12 14.61
C TRP A 61 10.59 -7.38 13.77
N TRP A 62 10.83 -7.26 12.45
CA TRP A 62 10.57 -8.37 11.51
C TRP A 62 11.61 -9.48 11.56
N ILE A 63 12.86 -9.16 11.88
CA ILE A 63 13.96 -10.15 11.97
C ILE A 63 14.60 -10.23 13.36
N ASN A 64 14.07 -9.52 14.36
CA ASN A 64 14.66 -9.46 15.69
C ASN A 64 14.18 -10.62 16.57
N PRO A 65 15.04 -11.62 16.89
CA PRO A 65 14.66 -12.76 17.69
C PRO A 65 14.39 -12.42 19.18
N GLU A 66 14.93 -11.31 19.70
CA GLU A 66 14.75 -10.91 21.09
C GLU A 66 13.33 -10.44 21.38
N LYS A 67 12.60 -10.00 20.37
CA LYS A 67 11.19 -9.59 20.48
C LYS A 67 10.19 -10.73 20.24
N GLY A 68 10.67 -11.95 20.20
CA GLY A 68 9.84 -13.15 20.13
C GLY A 68 9.38 -13.57 18.75
N ILE A 69 9.88 -12.92 17.69
CA ILE A 69 9.65 -13.35 16.32
C ILE A 69 10.45 -14.62 16.08
N VAL A 70 9.77 -15.74 15.88
CA VAL A 70 10.42 -17.03 15.60
C VAL A 70 10.84 -17.03 14.15
N ARG A 71 12.15 -17.06 13.91
CA ARG A 71 12.74 -17.18 12.57
C ARG A 71 12.53 -18.54 11.91
N ASP A 72 11.87 -19.46 12.61
CA ASP A 72 11.69 -20.83 12.15
C ASP A 72 10.52 -20.97 11.18
N GLU A 73 9.63 -19.98 11.13
CA GLU A 73 8.50 -19.96 10.21
C GLU A 73 8.90 -19.27 8.90
N GLU A 74 8.83 -20.00 7.79
CA GLU A 74 9.08 -19.43 6.47
C GLU A 74 7.86 -18.66 5.97
N LEU A 75 8.05 -17.39 5.64
CA LEU A 75 6.98 -16.53 5.16
C LEU A 75 6.74 -16.70 3.65
N PHE A 76 5.49 -16.77 3.24
CA PHE A 76 5.06 -16.61 1.85
C PHE A 76 5.05 -15.14 1.42
N ALA A 77 4.59 -14.27 2.33
CA ALA A 77 4.50 -12.85 2.08
C ALA A 77 4.60 -12.04 3.37
N ILE A 78 4.87 -10.75 3.22
CA ILE A 78 4.51 -9.71 4.19
C ILE A 78 3.39 -8.88 3.56
N LEU A 79 2.24 -8.86 4.23
CA LEU A 79 1.10 -8.03 3.91
C LEU A 79 1.21 -6.71 4.65
N PHE A 80 1.09 -5.60 3.94
CA PHE A 80 0.81 -4.29 4.49
C PHE A 80 -0.71 -4.05 4.42
N GLU A 81 -1.37 -4.00 5.57
CA GLU A 81 -2.81 -3.75 5.65
C GLU A 81 -3.05 -2.37 6.23
N PHE A 82 -3.81 -1.55 5.52
CA PHE A 82 -4.22 -0.21 5.96
C PHE A 82 -5.73 -0.06 5.96
N ASP A 83 -6.21 0.87 6.78
CA ASP A 83 -7.62 1.21 6.83
C ASP A 83 -7.88 2.45 5.97
N GLY A 84 -8.59 2.27 4.86
CA GLY A 84 -8.97 3.36 3.95
C GLY A 84 -10.25 4.10 4.35
N TYR A 85 -11.01 3.56 5.31
CA TYR A 85 -12.28 4.14 5.73
C TYR A 85 -12.13 5.41 6.60
N PHE A 86 -10.99 5.55 7.26
CA PHE A 86 -10.71 6.68 8.12
C PHE A 86 -9.65 7.55 7.49
N LEU A 87 -10.10 8.54 6.74
CA LEU A 87 -9.26 9.59 6.17
C LEU A 87 -8.69 10.46 7.30
N MET A 88 -7.71 9.93 8.01
CA MET A 88 -7.00 10.62 9.09
C MET A 88 -5.59 10.98 8.64
N GLU A 89 -5.02 12.03 9.24
CA GLU A 89 -3.58 12.25 9.12
C GLU A 89 -2.81 11.07 9.76
N GLY A 90 -1.74 10.61 9.10
CA GLY A 90 -0.91 9.53 9.61
C GLY A 90 -1.49 8.15 9.34
N VAL A 91 -1.96 7.90 8.12
CA VAL A 91 -2.36 6.54 7.69
C VAL A 91 -1.14 5.63 7.72
N ASP A 92 -1.19 4.64 8.59
CA ASP A 92 -0.17 3.60 8.71
C ASP A 92 -0.74 2.27 8.26
N ALA A 93 0.04 1.52 7.50
CA ALA A 93 -0.27 0.13 7.21
C ALA A 93 0.46 -0.77 8.20
N ALA A 94 -0.28 -1.65 8.88
CA ALA A 94 0.32 -2.67 9.74
C ALA A 94 0.95 -3.78 8.88
N ALA A 95 1.99 -4.44 9.39
CA ALA A 95 2.64 -5.55 8.72
C ALA A 95 2.21 -6.90 9.32
N TYR A 96 1.75 -7.80 8.45
CA TYR A 96 1.38 -9.18 8.78
C TYR A 96 2.22 -10.16 7.97
N GLY A 97 2.79 -11.16 8.63
CA GLY A 97 3.45 -12.25 7.94
C GLY A 97 2.44 -13.30 7.48
N ILE A 98 2.53 -13.77 6.25
CA ILE A 98 1.73 -14.87 5.74
C ILE A 98 2.52 -16.17 5.89
N GLY A 99 2.08 -17.05 6.81
CA GLY A 99 2.74 -18.32 7.15
C GLY A 99 2.32 -19.49 6.27
N THR A 100 1.05 -19.51 5.84
CA THR A 100 0.53 -20.51 4.89
C THR A 100 -0.33 -19.83 3.83
N TRP A 101 -0.31 -20.37 2.62
CA TRP A 101 -1.15 -19.91 1.53
C TRP A 101 -1.55 -21.11 0.69
N LYS A 102 -2.82 -21.51 0.72
CA LYS A 102 -3.27 -22.81 0.25
C LYS A 102 -3.15 -22.98 -1.25
N ASP A 103 -3.56 -22.01 -2.01
CA ASP A 103 -3.54 -22.04 -3.47
C ASP A 103 -2.61 -20.93 -3.99
N TYR A 104 -1.37 -20.94 -3.44
CA TYR A 104 -0.33 -19.97 -3.81
C TYR A 104 0.07 -20.16 -5.28
N GLU A 105 -0.78 -19.69 -6.15
CA GLU A 105 -0.45 -19.38 -7.52
C GLU A 105 -0.47 -17.86 -7.67
N VAL A 106 0.69 -17.28 -7.96
CA VAL A 106 0.76 -15.88 -8.34
C VAL A 106 -0.04 -15.72 -9.61
N GLN A 107 -1.32 -15.42 -9.47
CA GLN A 107 -2.23 -15.29 -10.59
C GLN A 107 -1.78 -14.16 -11.48
N THR A 108 -1.72 -14.41 -12.78
CA THR A 108 -0.92 -13.64 -13.70
C THR A 108 -1.73 -12.59 -14.46
N GLU A 109 -3.05 -12.54 -14.32
CA GLU A 109 -3.89 -11.70 -15.16
C GLU A 109 -4.76 -10.73 -14.38
N GLU A 110 -5.18 -11.09 -13.18
CA GLU A 110 -5.88 -10.22 -12.25
C GLU A 110 -5.05 -10.10 -10.99
N PHE A 111 -5.05 -8.92 -10.37
CA PHE A 111 -4.33 -8.70 -9.10
C PHE A 111 -5.10 -9.27 -7.91
N ASP A 112 -6.19 -9.98 -8.13
CA ASP A 112 -6.92 -10.68 -7.09
C ASP A 112 -6.15 -11.94 -6.69
N MET A 113 -5.46 -11.85 -5.57
CA MET A 113 -4.63 -12.93 -5.05
C MET A 113 -5.39 -13.87 -4.12
N GLY A 114 -6.66 -13.61 -3.85
CA GLY A 114 -7.47 -14.39 -2.93
C GLY A 114 -6.95 -14.38 -1.49
N TYR A 115 -7.84 -14.64 -0.53
CA TYR A 115 -7.55 -14.56 0.91
C TYR A 115 -7.39 -15.92 1.61
N ASP A 116 -7.14 -17.02 0.87
CA ASP A 116 -7.03 -18.36 1.47
C ASP A 116 -5.63 -18.58 2.08
N TYR A 117 -5.27 -17.69 3.03
CA TYR A 117 -4.01 -17.74 3.75
C TYR A 117 -4.21 -17.63 5.28
N ASP A 118 -3.22 -18.13 6.04
CA ASP A 118 -3.14 -17.93 7.49
C ASP A 118 -1.95 -17.05 7.84
N PHE A 119 -2.13 -16.19 8.82
CA PHE A 119 -1.05 -15.37 9.36
C PHE A 119 0.00 -16.22 10.09
N ALA A 120 1.24 -15.79 10.00
CA ALA A 120 2.33 -16.36 10.76
C ALA A 120 2.15 -16.06 12.25
N THR A 121 2.39 -17.06 13.11
CA THR A 121 2.03 -17.04 14.53
C THR A 121 2.61 -15.87 15.32
N LYS A 122 3.71 -15.27 14.88
CA LYS A 122 4.40 -14.20 15.61
C LYS A 122 4.72 -12.99 14.74
N PHE A 123 4.11 -12.92 13.59
CA PHE A 123 4.21 -11.78 12.69
C PHE A 123 2.79 -11.26 12.42
N ASP A 124 2.19 -10.69 13.45
CA ASP A 124 0.80 -10.27 13.47
C ASP A 124 0.73 -8.81 13.97
N ALA A 125 0.19 -7.91 13.15
CA ALA A 125 0.05 -6.48 13.41
C ALA A 125 1.35 -5.81 13.93
N LEU A 126 2.48 -6.09 13.26
CA LEU A 126 3.74 -5.41 13.54
C LEU A 126 3.79 -4.04 12.88
N PRO A 127 4.69 -3.13 13.32
CA PRO A 127 4.92 -1.89 12.61
C PRO A 127 5.24 -2.14 11.13
N GLY A 128 4.47 -1.54 10.25
CA GLY A 128 4.57 -1.67 8.80
C GLY A 128 5.13 -0.40 8.15
N ILE A 129 4.31 0.33 7.41
CA ILE A 129 4.74 1.51 6.66
C ILE A 129 3.77 2.68 6.86
N THR A 130 4.32 3.88 6.91
CA THR A 130 3.53 5.13 6.94
C THR A 130 3.18 5.54 5.51
N MET A 131 1.90 5.86 5.28
CA MET A 131 1.37 6.25 3.97
C MET A 131 1.07 7.76 3.90
N SER A 132 2.04 8.59 4.25
CA SER A 132 1.86 10.06 4.36
C SER A 132 1.42 10.76 3.07
N PHE A 133 1.49 10.08 1.93
CA PHE A 133 0.90 10.58 0.70
C PHE A 133 -0.65 10.62 0.75
N MET A 134 -1.26 9.88 1.68
CA MET A 134 -2.71 9.90 1.92
C MET A 134 -3.16 11.06 2.82
N ASP A 135 -2.27 11.69 3.59
CA ASP A 135 -2.59 12.74 4.56
C ASP A 135 -3.48 13.87 4.01
N PRO A 136 -3.30 14.35 2.75
CA PRO A 136 -4.17 15.38 2.21
C PRO A 136 -5.66 15.00 2.15
N LEU A 137 -5.96 13.71 2.09
CA LEU A 137 -7.34 13.21 2.05
C LEU A 137 -8.06 13.34 3.39
N ALA A 138 -7.34 13.53 4.50
CA ALA A 138 -7.92 13.74 5.83
C ALA A 138 -8.90 14.92 5.91
N ILE A 139 -8.83 15.85 4.96
CA ILE A 139 -9.80 16.95 4.86
C ILE A 139 -11.21 16.49 4.46
N LEU A 140 -11.35 15.28 3.93
CA LEU A 140 -12.64 14.69 3.54
C LEU A 140 -13.38 14.07 4.73
N ASP A 141 -12.73 13.93 5.88
CA ASP A 141 -13.39 13.52 7.12
C ASP A 141 -14.37 14.60 7.59
N ASP A 142 -15.53 14.19 8.08
CA ASP A 142 -16.64 15.08 8.50
C ASP A 142 -16.19 16.18 9.48
N ASP A 143 -15.27 15.85 10.38
CA ASP A 143 -14.76 16.79 11.39
C ASP A 143 -13.80 17.82 10.78
N ASN A 144 -13.19 17.52 9.64
CA ASN A 144 -12.18 18.34 8.96
C ASN A 144 -12.75 19.10 7.75
N LEU A 145 -13.97 18.78 7.31
CA LEU A 145 -14.57 19.39 6.13
C LEU A 145 -14.65 20.92 6.23
N PRO A 146 -14.31 21.64 5.15
CA PRO A 146 -14.52 23.08 5.07
C PRO A 146 -15.99 23.44 5.31
N PRO A 147 -16.30 24.61 5.90
CA PRO A 147 -17.68 24.98 6.27
C PRO A 147 -18.68 24.90 5.12
N GLU A 148 -18.26 25.14 3.88
CA GLU A 148 -19.09 25.07 2.69
C GLU A 148 -19.48 23.65 2.28
N TYR A 149 -18.83 22.62 2.85
CA TYR A 149 -19.11 21.21 2.57
C TYR A 149 -19.87 20.50 3.69
N LYS A 150 -20.18 21.16 4.81
CA LYS A 150 -20.85 20.54 5.97
C LYS A 150 -22.23 19.94 5.68
N ASP A 151 -22.90 20.46 4.66
CA ASP A 151 -24.21 19.97 4.21
C ASP A 151 -24.13 19.19 2.89
N VAL A 152 -22.91 18.87 2.44
CA VAL A 152 -22.65 18.10 1.21
C VAL A 152 -22.34 16.67 1.59
N ASP A 153 -23.00 15.72 0.95
CA ASP A 153 -22.62 14.32 1.05
C ASP A 153 -21.36 14.10 0.21
N ILE A 154 -20.23 13.93 0.89
CA ILE A 154 -18.92 13.80 0.22
C ILE A 154 -18.86 12.53 -0.61
N ASP A 155 -19.49 11.46 -0.16
CA ASP A 155 -19.50 10.15 -0.85
C ASP A 155 -20.26 10.21 -2.19
N GLU A 156 -21.12 11.22 -2.37
CA GLU A 156 -21.85 11.45 -3.63
C GLU A 156 -21.09 12.36 -4.62
N LEU A 157 -19.89 12.84 -4.28
CA LEU A 157 -19.11 13.68 -5.20
C LEU A 157 -18.55 12.86 -6.37
N ASP A 158 -18.92 13.25 -7.59
CA ASP A 158 -18.36 12.67 -8.79
C ASP A 158 -16.82 12.83 -8.81
N GLY A 159 -16.10 11.72 -8.87
CA GLY A 159 -14.64 11.69 -8.93
C GLY A 159 -13.95 11.40 -7.60
N LEU A 160 -14.68 11.22 -6.51
CA LEU A 160 -14.09 10.87 -5.23
C LEU A 160 -13.36 9.53 -5.30
N ILE A 161 -14.00 8.51 -5.87
CA ILE A 161 -13.42 7.17 -6.01
C ILE A 161 -12.17 7.22 -6.88
N GLU A 162 -12.24 7.88 -8.04
CA GLU A 162 -11.10 8.02 -8.94
C GLU A 162 -9.93 8.74 -8.27
N LEU A 163 -10.20 9.77 -7.48
CA LEU A 163 -9.18 10.49 -6.74
C LEU A 163 -8.53 9.62 -5.67
N PHE A 164 -9.33 8.88 -4.90
CA PHE A 164 -8.83 7.97 -3.87
C PHE A 164 -7.92 6.89 -4.46
N GLU A 165 -8.38 6.24 -5.53
CA GLU A 165 -7.58 5.26 -6.27
C GLU A 165 -6.29 5.84 -6.85
N LEU A 166 -6.31 7.10 -7.32
CA LEU A 166 -5.10 7.79 -7.77
C LEU A 166 -4.07 7.94 -6.65
N TYR A 167 -4.48 8.34 -5.44
CA TYR A 167 -3.61 8.42 -4.28
C TYR A 167 -3.00 7.05 -3.95
N LYS A 168 -3.82 6.00 -3.93
CA LYS A 168 -3.37 4.62 -3.69
C LYS A 168 -2.32 4.20 -4.69
N PHE A 169 -2.60 4.28 -5.98
CA PHE A 169 -1.68 3.77 -7.01
C PHE A 169 -0.41 4.59 -7.17
N GLU A 170 -0.43 5.92 -7.00
CA GLU A 170 0.82 6.71 -6.94
C GLU A 170 1.68 6.28 -5.74
N GLY A 171 1.06 6.04 -4.59
CA GLY A 171 1.75 5.53 -3.40
C GLY A 171 2.28 4.10 -3.60
N PHE A 172 1.49 3.19 -4.16
CA PHE A 172 1.90 1.79 -4.39
C PHE A 172 3.08 1.71 -5.38
N ILE A 173 3.11 2.59 -6.39
CA ILE A 173 4.26 2.72 -7.30
C ILE A 173 5.51 3.13 -6.50
N ALA A 174 5.41 4.13 -5.62
CA ALA A 174 6.55 4.58 -4.82
C ALA A 174 7.03 3.51 -3.83
N ILE A 175 6.11 2.75 -3.23
CA ILE A 175 6.43 1.62 -2.35
C ILE A 175 7.12 0.51 -3.15
N HIS A 176 6.58 0.13 -4.31
CA HIS A 176 7.21 -0.86 -5.20
C HIS A 176 8.65 -0.47 -5.56
N GLU A 177 8.87 0.77 -5.99
CA GLU A 177 10.21 1.26 -6.36
C GLU A 177 11.18 1.23 -5.18
N THR A 178 10.72 1.55 -3.98
CA THR A 178 11.52 1.48 -2.75
C THR A 178 11.88 0.04 -2.42
N LEU A 179 10.90 -0.88 -2.43
CA LEU A 179 11.13 -2.30 -2.16
C LEU A 179 12.08 -2.93 -3.19
N MET A 180 11.93 -2.58 -4.49
CA MET A 180 12.83 -3.02 -5.55
C MET A 180 14.27 -2.57 -5.32
N LYS A 181 14.48 -1.32 -4.90
CA LYS A 181 15.80 -0.80 -4.54
C LYS A 181 16.40 -1.57 -3.38
N MET A 182 15.62 -1.75 -2.31
CA MET A 182 16.04 -2.47 -1.09
C MET A 182 16.37 -3.94 -1.38
N ASP A 183 15.61 -4.59 -2.28
CA ASP A 183 15.89 -5.96 -2.72
C ASP A 183 17.22 -6.04 -3.50
N PHE A 184 17.44 -5.12 -4.41
CA PHE A 184 18.72 -5.01 -5.14
C PHE A 184 19.90 -4.79 -4.20
N GLU A 185 19.71 -4.06 -3.10
CA GLU A 185 20.69 -3.83 -2.05
C GLU A 185 20.79 -4.97 -1.02
N GLN A 186 20.04 -6.05 -1.23
CA GLN A 186 20.01 -7.26 -0.38
C GLN A 186 19.57 -7.01 1.07
N LYS A 187 18.75 -5.98 1.31
CA LYS A 187 18.29 -5.62 2.66
C LYS A 187 17.40 -6.66 3.32
N PHE A 188 16.76 -7.53 2.54
CA PHE A 188 15.81 -8.54 3.02
C PHE A 188 16.45 -9.91 3.32
N GLU A 189 17.78 -10.07 3.21
CA GLU A 189 18.45 -11.37 3.44
C GLU A 189 18.25 -11.95 4.85
N GLY A 190 17.92 -11.11 5.82
CA GLY A 190 17.64 -11.53 7.19
C GLY A 190 16.26 -12.17 7.42
N LEU A 191 15.33 -12.01 6.47
CA LEU A 191 14.00 -12.62 6.55
C LEU A 191 14.08 -14.13 6.23
N ASN A 192 13.29 -14.93 6.95
CA ASN A 192 13.09 -16.33 6.61
C ASN A 192 11.87 -16.46 5.69
N TYR A 193 12.08 -16.65 4.40
CA TYR A 193 11.03 -16.63 3.40
C TYR A 193 11.17 -17.80 2.40
N LYS A 194 10.05 -18.17 1.80
CA LYS A 194 9.95 -19.18 0.73
C LYS A 194 10.40 -18.61 -0.62
N ASN A 195 10.60 -19.52 -1.59
CA ASN A 195 10.75 -19.09 -2.97
C ASN A 195 9.50 -18.32 -3.39
N ASP A 196 9.66 -17.33 -4.26
CA ASP A 196 8.59 -16.45 -4.75
C ASP A 196 7.90 -15.66 -3.62
N PHE A 197 8.66 -15.34 -2.56
CA PHE A 197 8.18 -14.47 -1.48
C PHE A 197 7.70 -13.12 -2.03
N MET A 198 6.64 -12.59 -1.43
CA MET A 198 6.06 -11.32 -1.85
C MET A 198 5.95 -10.31 -0.71
N PHE A 199 6.05 -9.03 -1.10
CA PHE A 199 5.40 -7.95 -0.38
C PHE A 199 4.08 -7.66 -1.09
N ILE A 200 3.01 -7.58 -0.34
CA ILE A 200 1.66 -7.30 -0.82
C ILE A 200 1.04 -6.19 0.03
N ILE A 201 0.02 -5.53 -0.50
CA ILE A 201 -0.72 -4.48 0.22
C ILE A 201 -2.22 -4.68 0.01
N ASP A 202 -2.98 -4.42 1.06
CA ASP A 202 -4.42 -4.53 1.09
C ASP A 202 -5.02 -3.34 1.84
N GLU A 203 -6.16 -2.88 1.37
CA GLU A 203 -7.05 -2.02 2.12
C GLU A 203 -8.05 -2.90 2.87
N HIS A 204 -8.13 -2.77 4.18
CA HIS A 204 -8.98 -3.58 5.03
C HIS A 204 -10.41 -3.66 4.49
N ASP A 205 -10.97 -4.86 4.40
CA ASP A 205 -12.31 -5.14 3.87
C ASP A 205 -12.53 -4.78 2.37
N SER A 206 -11.51 -4.38 1.61
CA SER A 206 -11.70 -4.06 0.18
C SER A 206 -11.95 -5.28 -0.70
N GLY A 207 -11.42 -6.43 -0.31
CA GLY A 207 -11.44 -7.63 -1.13
C GLY A 207 -10.36 -7.65 -2.22
N GLU A 208 -9.42 -6.71 -2.24
CA GLU A 208 -8.40 -6.55 -3.27
C GLU A 208 -7.00 -6.53 -2.67
N VAL A 209 -6.16 -7.49 -3.04
CA VAL A 209 -4.75 -7.59 -2.60
C VAL A 209 -3.82 -7.30 -3.77
N TYR A 210 -2.96 -6.30 -3.62
CA TYR A 210 -2.03 -5.88 -4.66
C TYR A 210 -0.60 -6.34 -4.36
N PRO A 211 0.07 -7.06 -5.29
CA PRO A 211 1.48 -7.37 -5.16
C PRO A 211 2.33 -6.11 -5.35
N LEU A 212 3.30 -5.94 -4.45
CA LEU A 212 4.26 -4.84 -4.49
C LEU A 212 5.66 -5.30 -4.93
N LEU A 213 6.09 -6.49 -4.52
CA LEU A 213 7.39 -7.05 -4.89
C LEU A 213 7.33 -8.57 -4.87
N ILE A 214 7.96 -9.21 -5.84
CA ILE A 214 8.27 -10.64 -5.81
C ILE A 214 9.78 -10.80 -5.69
N LYS A 215 10.19 -11.53 -4.65
CA LYS A 215 11.57 -11.87 -4.37
C LYS A 215 11.80 -13.36 -4.58
N ASN A 216 12.64 -13.70 -5.55
CA ASN A 216 13.07 -15.08 -5.78
C ASN A 216 14.37 -15.35 -4.99
N LYS A 217 14.47 -16.57 -4.44
CA LYS A 217 15.74 -17.05 -3.83
C LYS A 217 16.78 -17.33 -4.88
#